data_8831a1837c4dfd452141e613db331e7c
#
_entry.id   8831a1837c4dfd452141e613db331e7c
#
_cell.length_a   1.000
_cell.length_b   1.000
_cell.length_c   1.000
_cell.angle_alpha   90.00
_cell.angle_beta   90.00
_cell.angle_gamma   90.00
#
_symmetry.space_group_name_H-M   'P 1'
#
loop_
_entity.id
_entity.type
_entity.pdbx_description
1 polymer ?
#
loop_
_entity_poly.entity_id
_entity_poly.type
_entity_poly.pdbx_seq_one_letter_code
_entity_poly.pdbx_strand_id
1 'polypeptide(L)'
;MAAFTTADLRHAAARIAVAAEAAAAELNVADGQLGDGDLGITVSKGWAEIAAGAGAMPDDVGMAFLDCAKAFQRVSSSSYGTLTATAFMAAAKACKGRTEVPYAE
;
A
#
# COMPACT_ATOMS: atom_id res chain seq x y z
N MET A 1 -19.21 -16.35 -4.95
CA MET A 1 -18.51 -15.29 -5.65
C MET A 1 -17.28 -14.88 -4.88
N ALA A 2 -16.17 -14.68 -5.58
CA ALA A 2 -14.92 -14.32 -4.92
C ALA A 2 -14.99 -12.89 -4.37
N ALA A 3 -14.48 -12.72 -3.17
CA ALA A 3 -14.45 -11.44 -2.48
C ALA A 3 -13.18 -11.40 -1.62
N PHE A 4 -12.77 -10.21 -1.22
CA PHE A 4 -11.62 -10.05 -0.33
C PHE A 4 -12.03 -9.39 1.00
N THR A 5 -11.23 -9.66 2.02
CA THR A 5 -11.41 -9.16 3.37
C THR A 5 -10.14 -8.47 3.82
N THR A 6 -10.16 -7.87 5.02
CA THR A 6 -8.94 -7.30 5.61
C THR A 6 -7.85 -8.37 5.80
N ALA A 7 -8.21 -9.63 6.09
CA ALA A 7 -7.22 -10.70 6.18
C ALA A 7 -6.43 -10.86 4.87
N ASP A 8 -7.12 -10.75 3.74
CA ASP A 8 -6.47 -10.80 2.42
C ASP A 8 -5.54 -9.61 2.22
N LEU A 9 -5.94 -8.42 2.69
CA LEU A 9 -5.09 -7.23 2.62
C LEU A 9 -3.82 -7.40 3.46
N ARG A 10 -3.92 -8.01 4.64
CA ARG A 10 -2.76 -8.29 5.49
C ARG A 10 -1.76 -9.20 4.77
N HIS A 11 -2.25 -10.27 4.17
CA HIS A 11 -1.41 -11.20 3.41
C HIS A 11 -0.78 -10.53 2.19
N ALA A 12 -1.57 -9.75 1.45
CA ALA A 12 -1.09 -9.04 0.29
C ALA A 12 -0.01 -8.04 0.67
N ALA A 13 -0.22 -7.27 1.73
CA ALA A 13 0.75 -6.27 2.19
C ALA A 13 2.10 -6.90 2.53
N ALA A 14 2.08 -8.03 3.24
CA ALA A 14 3.30 -8.74 3.60
C ALA A 14 4.07 -9.21 2.36
N ARG A 15 3.36 -9.76 1.38
CA ARG A 15 3.97 -10.25 0.14
C ARG A 15 4.48 -9.11 -0.73
N ILE A 16 3.73 -8.02 -0.83
CA ILE A 16 4.14 -6.84 -1.60
C ILE A 16 5.38 -6.19 -0.97
N ALA A 17 5.44 -6.12 0.36
CA ALA A 17 6.59 -5.56 1.05
C ALA A 17 7.88 -6.33 0.73
N VAL A 18 7.82 -7.66 0.70
CA VAL A 18 8.96 -8.50 0.31
C VAL A 18 9.35 -8.25 -1.15
N ALA A 19 8.36 -8.21 -2.05
CA ALA A 19 8.61 -7.96 -3.47
C ALA A 19 9.17 -6.55 -3.71
N ALA A 20 8.67 -5.55 -2.98
CA ALA A 20 9.15 -4.17 -3.09
C ALA A 20 10.60 -4.04 -2.64
N GLU A 21 10.97 -4.70 -1.54
CA GLU A 21 12.35 -4.71 -1.07
C GLU A 21 13.28 -5.38 -2.09
N ALA A 22 12.85 -6.50 -2.65
CA ALA A 22 13.62 -7.21 -3.67
C ALA A 22 13.82 -6.39 -4.95
N ALA A 23 12.84 -5.56 -5.30
CA ALA A 23 12.88 -4.74 -6.51
C ALA A 23 13.51 -3.36 -6.29
N ALA A 24 13.85 -2.98 -5.06
CA ALA A 24 14.24 -1.61 -4.72
C ALA A 24 15.45 -1.11 -5.54
N ALA A 25 16.47 -1.92 -5.69
CA ALA A 25 17.68 -1.52 -6.43
C ALA A 25 17.37 -1.30 -7.92
N GLU A 26 16.58 -2.18 -8.51
CA GLU A 26 16.16 -2.08 -9.90
C GLU A 26 15.30 -0.84 -10.15
N LEU A 27 14.37 -0.55 -9.23
CA LEU A 27 13.54 0.64 -9.31
C LEU A 27 14.37 1.92 -9.19
N ASN A 28 15.38 1.93 -8.32
CA ASN A 28 16.28 3.08 -8.19
C ASN A 28 17.05 3.32 -9.49
N VAL A 29 17.53 2.27 -10.13
CA VAL A 29 18.24 2.39 -11.42
C VAL A 29 17.32 2.94 -12.49
N ALA A 30 16.11 2.42 -12.61
CA ALA A 30 15.12 2.90 -13.57
C ALA A 30 14.73 4.36 -13.33
N ASP A 31 14.50 4.73 -12.08
CA ASP A 31 14.15 6.11 -11.69
C ASP A 31 15.32 7.06 -11.94
N GLY A 32 16.53 6.61 -11.73
CA GLY A 32 17.74 7.40 -11.96
C GLY A 32 17.97 7.82 -13.41
N GLN A 33 17.29 7.21 -14.36
CA GLN A 33 17.36 7.61 -15.77
C GLN A 33 16.77 9.00 -16.00
N LEU A 34 15.71 9.35 -15.29
CA LEU A 34 14.96 10.61 -15.45
C LEU A 34 14.61 11.29 -14.13
N GLY A 35 14.99 10.72 -13.00
CA GLY A 35 14.63 11.22 -11.69
C GLY A 35 15.78 11.13 -10.69
N ASP A 36 15.44 11.16 -9.40
CA ASP A 36 16.41 11.20 -8.32
C ASP A 36 17.07 9.85 -8.01
N GLY A 37 16.54 8.75 -8.55
CA GLY A 37 17.09 7.43 -8.30
C GLY A 37 16.71 6.85 -6.95
N ASP A 38 15.62 7.34 -6.32
CA ASP A 38 15.19 6.90 -4.98
C ASP A 38 13.82 6.22 -4.95
N LEU A 39 13.22 5.95 -6.11
CA LEU A 39 11.89 5.33 -6.19
C LEU A 39 11.84 4.00 -5.42
N GLY A 40 12.87 3.18 -5.53
CA GLY A 40 12.93 1.90 -4.82
C GLY A 40 12.91 2.08 -3.31
N ILE A 41 13.56 3.13 -2.80
CA ILE A 41 13.54 3.46 -1.37
C ILE A 41 12.12 3.82 -0.93
N THR A 42 11.45 4.67 -1.70
CA THR A 42 10.07 5.11 -1.42
C THR A 42 9.11 3.92 -1.42
N VAL A 43 9.15 3.10 -2.45
CA VAL A 43 8.28 1.93 -2.59
C VAL A 43 8.53 0.93 -1.46
N SER A 44 9.79 0.62 -1.20
CA SER A 44 10.18 -0.32 -0.15
C SER A 44 9.75 0.15 1.23
N LYS A 45 10.03 1.41 1.57
CA LYS A 45 9.64 1.97 2.88
C LYS A 45 8.13 2.03 3.06
N GLY A 46 7.40 2.45 2.03
CA GLY A 46 5.95 2.57 2.10
C GLY A 46 5.27 1.23 2.36
N TRP A 47 5.64 0.21 1.62
CA TRP A 47 5.05 -1.12 1.79
C TRP A 47 5.54 -1.81 3.07
N ALA A 48 6.78 -1.56 3.50
CA ALA A 48 7.25 -2.06 4.79
C ALA A 48 6.44 -1.46 5.94
N GLU A 49 6.12 -0.17 5.88
CA GLU A 49 5.30 0.48 6.90
C GLU A 49 3.88 -0.09 6.95
N ILE A 50 3.28 -0.33 5.77
CA ILE A 50 1.96 -0.97 5.69
C ILE A 50 2.02 -2.37 6.31
N ALA A 51 3.02 -3.17 5.94
CA ALA A 51 3.17 -4.53 6.47
C ALA A 51 3.39 -4.54 7.97
N ALA A 52 4.17 -3.60 8.50
CA ALA A 52 4.43 -3.48 9.94
C ALA A 52 3.16 -3.23 10.73
N GLY A 53 2.23 -2.47 10.19
CA GLY A 53 0.95 -2.16 10.84
C GLY A 53 -0.19 -3.09 10.47
N ALA A 54 0.05 -4.08 9.60
CA ALA A 54 -1.03 -4.92 9.04
C ALA A 54 -1.81 -5.70 10.11
N GLY A 55 -1.13 -6.15 11.16
CA GLY A 55 -1.78 -6.88 12.24
C GLY A 55 -2.82 -6.07 13.01
N ALA A 56 -2.73 -4.75 12.98
CA ALA A 56 -3.65 -3.84 13.67
C ALA A 56 -4.79 -3.35 12.76
N MET A 57 -4.81 -3.75 11.48
CA MET A 57 -5.88 -3.35 10.57
C MET A 57 -7.24 -3.87 11.05
N PRO A 58 -8.28 -3.01 11.06
CA PRO A 58 -9.62 -3.45 11.46
C PRO A 58 -10.29 -4.30 10.37
N ASP A 59 -11.37 -4.99 10.75
CA ASP A 59 -12.13 -5.81 9.81
C ASP A 59 -12.88 -5.00 8.76
N ASP A 60 -13.19 -3.72 9.04
CA ASP A 60 -13.74 -2.81 8.05
C ASP A 60 -12.69 -2.57 6.96
N VAL A 61 -12.97 -3.02 5.74
CA VAL A 61 -12.03 -2.95 4.62
C VAL A 61 -11.68 -1.50 4.28
N GLY A 62 -12.66 -0.60 4.35
CA GLY A 62 -12.41 0.82 4.12
C GLY A 62 -11.43 1.41 5.13
N MET A 63 -11.60 1.06 6.40
CA MET A 63 -10.68 1.54 7.44
C MET A 63 -9.30 0.91 7.31
N ALA A 64 -9.22 -0.34 6.83
CA ALA A 64 -7.94 -0.98 6.54
C ALA A 64 -7.19 -0.23 5.43
N PHE A 65 -7.88 0.16 4.36
CA PHE A 65 -7.28 0.99 3.30
C PHE A 65 -6.85 2.36 3.82
N LEU A 66 -7.60 2.96 4.73
CA LEU A 66 -7.21 4.22 5.35
C LEU A 66 -5.89 4.07 6.13
N ASP A 67 -5.74 2.97 6.84
CA ASP A 67 -4.48 2.66 7.53
C ASP A 67 -3.31 2.55 6.55
N CYS A 68 -3.54 1.96 5.37
CA CYS A 68 -2.54 1.90 4.31
C CYS A 68 -2.14 3.30 3.84
N ALA A 69 -3.11 4.18 3.62
CA ALA A 69 -2.84 5.57 3.22
C ALA A 69 -1.99 6.29 4.25
N LYS A 70 -2.37 6.17 5.52
CA LYS A 70 -1.65 6.81 6.62
C LYS A 70 -0.21 6.27 6.74
N ALA A 71 -0.04 4.96 6.60
CA ALA A 71 1.28 4.32 6.66
C ALA A 71 2.20 4.86 5.58
N PHE A 72 1.71 4.94 4.35
CA PHE A 72 2.51 5.47 3.24
C PHE A 72 2.88 6.94 3.45
N GLN A 73 1.93 7.75 3.91
CA GLN A 73 2.18 9.17 4.17
C GLN A 73 3.20 9.42 5.27
N ARG A 74 3.28 8.52 6.26
CA ARG A 74 4.25 8.65 7.36
C ARG A 74 5.70 8.58 6.87
N VAL A 75 5.97 7.84 5.81
CA VAL A 75 7.33 7.54 5.38
C VAL A 75 7.69 8.13 4.02
N SER A 76 6.74 8.73 3.33
CA SER A 76 7.00 9.31 1.99
C SER A 76 6.18 10.56 1.75
N SER A 77 6.88 11.63 1.37
CA SER A 77 6.27 12.87 0.91
C SER A 77 6.46 13.08 -0.60
N SER A 78 7.02 12.08 -1.28
CA SER A 78 7.26 12.15 -2.73
C SER A 78 5.95 12.15 -3.52
N SER A 79 6.02 12.49 -4.82
CA SER A 79 4.87 12.44 -5.71
C SER A 79 4.29 11.03 -5.78
N TYR A 80 5.15 10.01 -5.83
CA TYR A 80 4.71 8.62 -5.83
C TYR A 80 3.97 8.28 -4.53
N GLY A 81 4.51 8.67 -3.40
CA GLY A 81 3.88 8.43 -2.09
C GLY A 81 2.53 9.11 -1.98
N THR A 82 2.43 10.35 -2.43
CA THR A 82 1.18 11.11 -2.44
C THR A 82 0.14 10.46 -3.34
N LEU A 83 0.54 10.04 -4.54
CA LEU A 83 -0.35 9.37 -5.47
C LEU A 83 -0.87 8.04 -4.88
N THR A 84 0.02 7.26 -4.31
CA THR A 84 -0.33 5.98 -3.69
C THR A 84 -1.28 6.17 -2.51
N ALA A 85 -1.00 7.13 -1.64
CA ALA A 85 -1.88 7.44 -0.50
C ALA A 85 -3.25 7.90 -0.98
N THR A 86 -3.31 8.72 -2.03
CA THR A 86 -4.58 9.18 -2.62
C THR A 86 -5.39 8.00 -3.16
N ALA A 87 -4.74 7.03 -3.81
CA ALA A 87 -5.40 5.83 -4.30
C ALA A 87 -5.98 5.00 -3.13
N PHE A 88 -5.22 4.84 -2.05
CA PHE A 88 -5.72 4.14 -0.86
C PHE A 88 -6.89 4.89 -0.21
N MET A 89 -6.87 6.22 -0.19
CA MET A 89 -7.98 7.00 0.36
C MET A 89 -9.24 6.85 -0.47
N ALA A 90 -9.12 6.79 -1.80
CA ALA A 90 -10.24 6.52 -2.68
C ALA A 90 -10.83 5.12 -2.43
N ALA A 91 -9.96 4.12 -2.28
CA ALA A 91 -10.39 2.77 -1.94
C ALA A 91 -11.06 2.73 -0.56
N ALA A 92 -10.53 3.46 0.41
CA ALA A 92 -11.11 3.56 1.75
C ALA A 92 -12.54 4.10 1.69
N LYS A 93 -12.76 5.14 0.91
CA LYS A 93 -14.09 5.73 0.74
C LYS A 93 -15.06 4.75 0.08
N ALA A 94 -14.59 4.04 -0.95
CA ALA A 94 -15.43 3.08 -1.68
C ALA A 94 -15.81 1.86 -0.83
N CYS A 95 -14.95 1.44 0.09
CA CYS A 95 -15.13 0.21 0.88
C CYS A 95 -15.58 0.47 2.33
N LYS A 96 -15.80 1.71 2.71
CA LYS A 96 -16.16 2.08 4.09
C LYS A 96 -17.40 1.32 4.56
N GLY A 97 -17.31 0.73 5.75
CA GLY A 97 -18.41 -0.02 6.35
C GLY A 97 -18.54 -1.45 5.84
N ARG A 98 -17.62 -1.91 5.00
CA ARG A 98 -17.69 -3.25 4.40
C ARG A 98 -16.63 -4.15 5.00
N THR A 99 -17.02 -5.36 5.41
CA THR A 99 -16.09 -6.39 5.91
C THR A 99 -15.66 -7.35 4.81
N GLU A 100 -16.34 -7.31 3.67
CA GLU A 100 -16.06 -8.15 2.51
C GLU A 100 -16.39 -7.36 1.25
N VAL A 101 -15.51 -7.39 0.26
CA VAL A 101 -15.67 -6.65 -0.98
C VAL A 101 -15.53 -7.61 -2.15
N PRO A 102 -16.58 -7.75 -3.00
CA PRO A 102 -16.48 -8.58 -4.20
C PRO A 102 -15.42 -8.03 -5.16
N TYR A 103 -14.64 -8.92 -5.75
CA TYR A 103 -13.61 -8.52 -6.71
C TYR A 103 -14.17 -7.83 -7.96
N ALA A 104 -15.45 -8.07 -8.26
CA ALA A 104 -16.09 -7.48 -9.43
C ALA A 104 -16.56 -6.03 -9.23
N GLU A 105 -16.39 -5.48 -8.04
CA GLU A 105 -16.77 -4.09 -7.74
C GLU A 105 -15.63 -3.09 -7.90
#